data_3dc4d06af65e51428618e58a4a2db157
#
_entry.id   3dc4d06af65e51428618e58a4a2db157
#
_cell.length_a   1.000
_cell.length_b   1.000
_cell.length_c   1.000
_cell.angle_alpha   90.00
_cell.angle_beta   90.00
_cell.angle_gamma   90.00
#
_symmetry.space_group_name_H-M   'P 1'
#
loop_
_entity.id
_entity.type
_entity.pdbx_description
1 polymer ?
#
loop_
_entity_poly.entity_id
_entity_poly.type
_entity_poly.pdbx_seq_one_letter_code
_entity_poly.pdbx_strand_id
1 'polypeptide(L)'
;MKALKFSRKHLGIPYAVFMLAFVVFPLLLIILYAFTVENREVVTNDITAFSFSFSNFTAFFSSSTNIRAIYISFALAILTTVICLLIAYPVAYILARSGMKTRSVLLMIFILPMWINFVLRTAAMKELLFAMGFYNSNKMSFFNTVVGMVYDYLPFTILPLYTVLIKLDKNVLEASQDLGATSAQTFFKVVVPMSAPGIVSAVTMVLLPTTTSYVVSDTLGNGNVTIIGKLIEDQFSTMFDWHAGSAIAMILLVLIFITMFVTNKFSDGEEVNTRGGGLW
;
A
#
# COMPACT_ATOMS: atom_id res chain seq x y z
N MET A 1 6.89 46.20 -27.19
CA MET A 1 6.42 45.20 -26.22
C MET A 1 6.92 43.83 -26.71
N LYS A 2 7.92 43.23 -26.04
CA LYS A 2 8.40 41.88 -26.38
C LYS A 2 7.35 40.88 -25.88
N ALA A 3 6.64 40.22 -26.81
CA ALA A 3 5.75 39.12 -26.48
C ALA A 3 6.55 38.05 -25.74
N LEU A 4 6.20 37.79 -24.49
CA LEU A 4 6.74 36.68 -23.73
C LEU A 4 6.41 35.37 -24.50
N LYS A 5 7.42 34.80 -25.16
CA LYS A 5 7.31 33.46 -25.75
C LYS A 5 7.04 32.47 -24.64
N PHE A 6 5.77 32.17 -24.41
CA PHE A 6 5.30 31.19 -23.43
C PHE A 6 5.72 29.80 -23.91
N SER A 7 6.89 29.35 -23.46
CA SER A 7 7.36 28.00 -23.74
C SER A 7 6.64 27.00 -22.85
N ARG A 8 6.28 25.81 -23.38
CA ARG A 8 5.68 24.70 -22.62
C ARG A 8 6.45 24.34 -21.33
N LYS A 9 7.77 24.66 -21.29
CA LYS A 9 8.61 24.50 -20.09
C LYS A 9 8.18 25.37 -18.91
N HIS A 10 7.62 26.57 -19.16
CA HIS A 10 7.15 27.48 -18.10
C HIS A 10 5.88 27.00 -17.42
N LEU A 11 5.08 26.16 -18.08
CA LEU A 11 3.90 25.54 -17.47
C LEU A 11 4.25 24.49 -16.40
N GLY A 12 5.46 23.94 -16.44
CA GLY A 12 5.95 23.01 -15.42
C GLY A 12 6.45 23.69 -14.13
N ILE A 13 6.74 25.01 -14.16
CA ILE A 13 7.32 25.71 -13.00
C ILE A 13 6.36 25.71 -11.79
N PRO A 14 5.06 26.04 -11.90
CA PRO A 14 4.16 25.99 -10.75
C PRO A 14 4.09 24.60 -10.12
N TYR A 15 4.07 23.55 -10.96
CA TYR A 15 4.11 22.16 -10.46
C TYR A 15 5.41 21.84 -9.74
N ALA A 16 6.57 22.23 -10.31
CA ALA A 16 7.88 22.02 -9.68
C ALA A 16 7.98 22.76 -8.32
N VAL A 17 7.51 24.02 -8.26
CA VAL A 17 7.47 24.80 -7.01
C VAL A 17 6.58 24.12 -5.97
N PHE A 18 5.39 23.64 -6.38
CA PHE A 18 4.49 22.91 -5.50
C PHE A 18 5.17 21.64 -4.96
N MET A 19 5.78 20.84 -5.83
CA MET A 19 6.49 19.62 -5.42
C MET A 19 7.66 19.91 -4.46
N LEU A 20 8.45 20.96 -4.72
CA LEU A 20 9.53 21.38 -3.83
C LEU A 20 9.00 21.82 -2.47
N ALA A 21 7.96 22.63 -2.42
CA ALA A 21 7.43 23.19 -1.18
C ALA A 21 6.67 22.16 -0.33
N PHE A 22 5.90 21.27 -0.95
CA PHE A 22 4.98 20.38 -0.22
C PHE A 22 5.43 18.92 -0.15
N VAL A 23 6.39 18.51 -0.94
CA VAL A 23 6.93 17.13 -0.89
C VAL A 23 8.39 17.15 -0.44
N VAL A 24 9.26 17.87 -1.16
CA VAL A 24 10.71 17.81 -0.89
C VAL A 24 11.05 18.47 0.45
N PHE A 25 10.51 19.65 0.73
CA PHE A 25 10.79 20.37 1.97
C PHE A 25 10.38 19.60 3.24
N PRO A 26 9.15 19.04 3.37
CA PRO A 26 8.81 18.20 4.51
C PRO A 26 9.67 16.94 4.64
N LEU A 27 10.04 16.30 3.52
CA LEU A 27 10.95 15.15 3.55
C LEU A 27 12.33 15.53 4.09
N LEU A 28 12.87 16.70 3.70
CA LEU A 28 14.13 17.19 4.24
C LEU A 28 14.03 17.48 5.75
N LEU A 29 12.89 17.99 6.23
CA LEU A 29 12.66 18.16 7.67
C LEU A 29 12.64 16.82 8.40
N ILE A 30 11.96 15.80 7.87
CA ILE A 30 11.96 14.47 8.47
C ILE A 30 13.38 13.91 8.52
N ILE A 31 14.18 14.05 7.46
CA ILE A 31 15.58 13.63 7.46
C ILE A 31 16.37 14.38 8.51
N LEU A 32 16.21 15.71 8.60
CA LEU A 32 16.88 16.53 9.59
C LEU A 32 16.56 16.08 11.01
N TYR A 33 15.28 15.95 11.36
CA TYR A 33 14.84 15.51 12.69
C TYR A 33 15.29 14.07 13.00
N ALA A 34 15.29 13.16 12.02
CA ALA A 34 15.71 11.78 12.23
C ALA A 34 17.17 11.66 12.70
N PHE A 35 18.05 12.54 12.16
CA PHE A 35 19.48 12.55 12.49
C PHE A 35 19.87 13.58 13.55
N THR A 36 18.94 14.23 14.21
CA THR A 36 19.21 15.22 15.27
C THR A 36 18.54 14.80 16.56
N VAL A 37 19.11 15.27 17.69
CA VAL A 37 18.59 15.09 19.04
C VAL A 37 18.59 16.44 19.72
N GLU A 38 17.53 16.72 20.47
CA GLU A 38 17.43 17.89 21.32
C GLU A 38 18.29 17.71 22.57
N ASN A 39 19.29 18.54 22.77
CA ASN A 39 20.07 18.55 23.99
C ASN A 39 19.26 19.24 25.11
N ARG A 40 18.63 18.47 25.99
CA ARG A 40 17.87 18.98 27.14
C ARG A 40 18.72 19.64 28.23
N GLU A 41 20.06 19.56 28.16
CA GLU A 41 20.95 20.10 29.17
C GLU A 41 21.24 21.60 29.03
N VAL A 42 20.88 22.22 27.93
CA VAL A 42 21.06 23.66 27.71
C VAL A 42 19.71 24.35 27.63
N VAL A 43 19.11 24.63 28.78
CA VAL A 43 18.05 25.64 28.93
C VAL A 43 18.70 27.03 28.78
N THR A 44 19.33 27.28 27.65
CA THR A 44 19.60 28.63 27.17
C THR A 44 18.56 28.92 26.10
N ASN A 45 18.01 30.14 26.10
CA ASN A 45 17.00 30.62 25.17
C ASN A 45 17.42 30.57 23.68
N ASP A 46 18.43 29.82 23.31
CA ASP A 46 18.92 29.66 21.95
C ASP A 46 18.39 28.38 21.34
N ILE A 47 17.46 28.55 20.38
CA ILE A 47 16.78 27.53 19.54
C ILE A 47 17.76 26.72 18.64
N THR A 48 19.07 26.78 18.85
CA THR A 48 20.10 26.33 17.90
C THR A 48 20.91 25.10 18.31
N ALA A 49 20.52 24.33 19.30
CA ALA A 49 21.28 23.16 19.71
C ALA A 49 20.69 21.84 19.21
N PHE A 50 20.61 21.66 17.89
CA PHE A 50 20.46 20.33 17.29
C PHE A 50 21.83 19.68 17.19
N SER A 51 22.09 18.62 17.97
CA SER A 51 23.28 17.80 17.78
C SER A 51 22.98 16.66 16.82
N PHE A 52 23.88 16.42 15.87
CA PHE A 52 23.78 15.30 14.96
C PHE A 52 24.03 13.99 15.74
N SER A 53 23.07 13.05 15.68
CA SER A 53 23.16 11.80 16.42
C SER A 53 22.41 10.67 15.72
N PHE A 54 22.92 9.45 15.85
CA PHE A 54 22.24 8.21 15.45
C PHE A 54 21.46 7.56 16.59
N SER A 55 21.35 8.21 17.74
CA SER A 55 20.73 7.63 18.94
C SER A 55 19.27 7.24 18.74
N ASN A 56 18.51 7.98 17.93
CA ASN A 56 17.11 7.67 17.62
C ASN A 56 16.98 6.32 16.90
N PHE A 57 17.89 6.03 15.97
CA PHE A 57 17.92 4.75 15.26
C PHE A 57 18.34 3.62 16.21
N THR A 58 19.38 3.81 17.02
CA THR A 58 19.81 2.78 17.98
C THR A 58 18.75 2.51 19.03
N ALA A 59 18.05 3.54 19.53
CA ALA A 59 16.92 3.39 20.45
C ALA A 59 15.77 2.60 19.80
N PHE A 60 15.46 2.86 18.53
CA PHE A 60 14.45 2.12 17.81
C PHE A 60 14.77 0.62 17.73
N PHE A 61 15.99 0.27 17.29
CA PHE A 61 16.39 -1.14 17.11
C PHE A 61 16.64 -1.86 18.44
N SER A 62 16.88 -1.13 19.54
CA SER A 62 17.02 -1.71 20.88
C SER A 62 15.68 -2.06 21.53
N SER A 63 14.57 -1.54 21.00
CA SER A 63 13.22 -1.80 21.52
C SER A 63 12.61 -3.04 20.88
N SER A 64 12.33 -4.07 21.67
CA SER A 64 11.63 -5.27 21.23
C SER A 64 10.23 -4.98 20.70
N THR A 65 9.55 -3.98 21.25
CA THR A 65 8.22 -3.52 20.81
C THR A 65 8.26 -2.97 19.38
N ASN A 66 9.27 -2.16 19.06
CA ASN A 66 9.43 -1.57 17.74
C ASN A 66 9.73 -2.64 16.67
N ILE A 67 10.62 -3.56 17.00
CA ILE A 67 10.94 -4.69 16.10
C ILE A 67 9.71 -5.56 15.87
N ARG A 68 8.95 -5.86 16.93
CA ARG A 68 7.69 -6.62 16.82
C ARG A 68 6.67 -5.89 15.94
N ALA A 69 6.57 -4.56 16.02
CA ALA A 69 5.66 -3.78 15.20
C ALA A 69 6.01 -3.88 13.70
N ILE A 70 7.30 -3.91 13.34
CA ILE A 70 7.73 -4.18 11.95
C ILE A 70 7.21 -5.55 11.48
N TYR A 71 7.47 -6.61 12.26
CA TYR A 71 7.02 -7.96 11.89
C TYR A 71 5.50 -8.07 11.75
N ILE A 72 4.75 -7.48 12.69
CA ILE A 72 3.28 -7.46 12.63
C ILE A 72 2.79 -6.69 11.40
N SER A 73 3.38 -5.53 11.08
CA SER A 73 3.03 -4.74 9.91
C SER A 73 3.20 -5.53 8.62
N PHE A 74 4.34 -6.17 8.42
CA PHE A 74 4.60 -6.95 7.22
C PHE A 74 3.76 -8.23 7.18
N ALA A 75 3.57 -8.91 8.31
CA ALA A 75 2.70 -10.09 8.39
C ALA A 75 1.27 -9.76 8.00
N LEU A 76 0.71 -8.66 8.53
CA LEU A 76 -0.62 -8.16 8.18
C LEU A 76 -0.69 -7.77 6.70
N ALA A 77 0.30 -7.04 6.20
CA ALA A 77 0.33 -6.58 4.81
C ALA A 77 0.38 -7.75 3.83
N ILE A 78 1.25 -8.73 4.07
CA ILE A 78 1.36 -9.92 3.22
C ILE A 78 0.08 -10.76 3.29
N LEU A 79 -0.42 -11.03 4.49
CA LEU A 79 -1.63 -11.83 4.68
C LEU A 79 -2.85 -11.18 4.03
N THR A 80 -3.03 -9.87 4.25
CA THR A 80 -4.10 -9.08 3.60
C THR A 80 -3.98 -9.13 2.08
N THR A 81 -2.79 -8.93 1.54
CA THR A 81 -2.54 -8.94 0.08
C THR A 81 -2.87 -10.30 -0.51
N VAL A 82 -2.43 -11.39 0.13
CA VAL A 82 -2.72 -12.76 -0.33
C VAL A 82 -4.22 -13.04 -0.32
N ILE A 83 -4.92 -12.70 0.76
CA ILE A 83 -6.37 -12.90 0.86
C ILE A 83 -7.11 -12.04 -0.16
N CYS A 84 -6.72 -10.77 -0.32
CA CYS A 84 -7.29 -9.90 -1.35
C CYS A 84 -7.11 -10.48 -2.76
N LEU A 85 -5.93 -10.98 -3.10
CA LEU A 85 -5.68 -11.62 -4.40
C LEU A 85 -6.53 -12.87 -4.59
N LEU A 86 -6.62 -13.73 -3.57
CA LEU A 86 -7.42 -14.96 -3.64
C LEU A 86 -8.92 -14.69 -3.88
N ILE A 87 -9.45 -13.61 -3.32
CA ILE A 87 -10.85 -13.20 -3.50
C ILE A 87 -11.03 -12.40 -4.80
N ALA A 88 -10.15 -11.42 -5.02
CA ALA A 88 -10.28 -10.48 -6.14
C ALA A 88 -10.02 -11.13 -7.49
N TYR A 89 -9.09 -12.09 -7.58
CA TYR A 89 -8.72 -12.70 -8.85
C TYR A 89 -9.88 -13.47 -9.50
N PRO A 90 -10.58 -14.38 -8.80
CA PRO A 90 -11.78 -15.04 -9.36
C PRO A 90 -12.86 -14.02 -9.73
N VAL A 91 -13.12 -13.02 -8.90
CA VAL A 91 -14.13 -11.98 -9.16
C VAL A 91 -13.76 -11.20 -10.43
N ALA A 92 -12.53 -10.70 -10.54
CA ALA A 92 -12.06 -9.95 -11.70
C ALA A 92 -12.08 -10.81 -12.98
N TYR A 93 -11.69 -12.09 -12.89
CA TYR A 93 -11.69 -13.02 -14.01
C TYR A 93 -13.11 -13.30 -14.51
N ILE A 94 -14.06 -13.60 -13.61
CA ILE A 94 -15.47 -13.81 -13.98
C ILE A 94 -16.05 -12.56 -14.63
N LEU A 95 -15.82 -11.38 -14.06
CA LEU A 95 -16.29 -10.12 -14.62
C LEU A 95 -15.68 -9.83 -16.00
N ALA A 96 -14.37 -10.07 -16.17
CA ALA A 96 -13.68 -9.80 -17.43
C ALA A 96 -14.12 -10.76 -18.56
N ARG A 97 -14.45 -12.00 -18.22
CA ARG A 97 -14.79 -13.07 -19.19
C ARG A 97 -16.28 -13.26 -19.39
N SER A 98 -17.11 -12.78 -18.49
CA SER A 98 -18.55 -12.85 -18.67
C SER A 98 -19.01 -12.00 -19.87
N GLY A 99 -19.87 -12.57 -20.70
CA GLY A 99 -20.56 -11.81 -21.76
C GLY A 99 -21.64 -10.88 -21.24
N MET A 100 -21.71 -10.64 -19.92
CA MET A 100 -22.76 -9.86 -19.29
C MET A 100 -22.69 -8.38 -19.72
N LYS A 101 -23.80 -7.85 -20.24
CA LYS A 101 -23.94 -6.41 -20.54
C LYS A 101 -23.78 -5.55 -19.27
N THR A 102 -24.05 -6.11 -18.09
CA THR A 102 -24.01 -5.46 -16.79
C THR A 102 -22.64 -5.53 -16.08
N ARG A 103 -21.60 -6.09 -16.72
CA ARG A 103 -20.27 -6.25 -16.09
C ARG A 103 -19.68 -4.95 -15.54
N SER A 104 -19.88 -3.84 -16.23
CA SER A 104 -19.42 -2.52 -15.78
C SER A 104 -20.16 -2.03 -14.54
N VAL A 105 -21.46 -2.32 -14.44
CA VAL A 105 -22.27 -1.99 -13.26
C VAL A 105 -21.83 -2.85 -12.07
N LEU A 106 -21.60 -4.15 -12.28
CA LEU A 106 -21.10 -5.04 -11.24
C LEU A 106 -19.72 -4.60 -10.74
N LEU A 107 -18.81 -4.22 -11.66
CA LEU A 107 -17.51 -3.66 -11.27
C LEU A 107 -17.69 -2.38 -10.44
N MET A 108 -18.60 -1.47 -10.83
CA MET A 108 -18.89 -0.26 -10.06
C MET A 108 -19.39 -0.58 -8.63
N ILE A 109 -20.21 -1.62 -8.47
CA ILE A 109 -20.69 -2.03 -7.12
C ILE A 109 -19.51 -2.45 -6.23
N PHE A 110 -18.51 -3.17 -6.78
CA PHE A 110 -17.31 -3.53 -6.02
C PHE A 110 -16.41 -2.33 -5.69
N ILE A 111 -16.40 -1.30 -6.56
CA ILE A 111 -15.57 -0.09 -6.35
C ILE A 111 -16.31 0.95 -5.50
N LEU A 112 -17.63 0.97 -5.49
CA LEU A 112 -18.45 1.96 -4.78
C LEU A 112 -18.07 2.16 -3.30
N PRO A 113 -17.72 1.12 -2.52
CA PRO A 113 -17.25 1.31 -1.14
C PRO A 113 -16.03 2.23 -1.01
N MET A 114 -15.18 2.34 -2.05
CA MET A 114 -14.01 3.24 -2.01
C MET A 114 -14.40 4.72 -1.89
N TRP A 115 -15.60 5.11 -2.30
CA TRP A 115 -16.06 6.50 -2.24
C TRP A 115 -16.58 6.91 -0.87
N ILE A 116 -16.80 5.92 0.01
CA ILE A 116 -17.15 6.17 1.41
C ILE A 116 -15.87 6.50 2.17
N ASN A 117 -15.95 7.47 3.09
CA ASN A 117 -14.82 7.82 3.95
C ASN A 117 -14.25 6.57 4.65
N PHE A 118 -12.94 6.42 4.56
CA PHE A 118 -12.19 5.26 5.05
C PHE A 118 -12.41 5.02 6.56
N VAL A 119 -12.38 6.09 7.38
CA VAL A 119 -12.54 6.01 8.83
C VAL A 119 -13.95 5.55 9.20
N LEU A 120 -14.98 6.11 8.53
CA LEU A 120 -16.37 5.71 8.75
C LEU A 120 -16.61 4.25 8.38
N ARG A 121 -15.99 3.78 7.29
CA ARG A 121 -16.09 2.40 6.83
C ARG A 121 -15.45 1.44 7.82
N THR A 122 -14.27 1.78 8.34
CA THR A 122 -13.59 1.00 9.38
C THR A 122 -14.41 0.97 10.69
N ALA A 123 -15.00 2.11 11.09
CA ALA A 123 -15.86 2.18 12.26
C ALA A 123 -17.13 1.33 12.10
N ALA A 124 -17.77 1.36 10.93
CA ALA A 124 -18.94 0.52 10.64
C ALA A 124 -18.58 -0.97 10.69
N MET A 125 -17.39 -1.36 10.19
CA MET A 125 -16.89 -2.74 10.30
C MET A 125 -16.69 -3.15 11.76
N LYS A 126 -16.19 -2.26 12.61
CA LYS A 126 -16.06 -2.50 14.06
C LYS A 126 -17.40 -2.83 14.67
N GLU A 127 -18.43 -2.01 14.41
CA GLU A 127 -19.78 -2.24 14.95
C GLU A 127 -20.39 -3.56 14.46
N LEU A 128 -20.14 -3.91 13.18
CA LEU A 128 -20.57 -5.20 12.63
C LEU A 128 -19.89 -6.37 13.37
N LEU A 129 -18.57 -6.33 13.54
CA LEU A 129 -17.83 -7.37 14.24
C LEU A 129 -18.22 -7.46 15.73
N PHE A 130 -18.54 -6.33 16.35
CA PHE A 130 -19.07 -6.28 17.71
C PHE A 130 -20.45 -6.97 17.80
N ALA A 131 -21.36 -6.64 16.89
CA ALA A 131 -22.69 -7.26 16.84
C ALA A 131 -22.64 -8.78 16.58
N MET A 132 -21.63 -9.23 15.81
CA MET A 132 -21.38 -10.65 15.55
C MET A 132 -20.66 -11.37 16.71
N GLY A 133 -20.23 -10.65 17.75
CA GLY A 133 -19.52 -11.22 18.90
C GLY A 133 -18.02 -11.44 18.71
N PHE A 134 -17.46 -11.11 17.53
CA PHE A 134 -16.03 -11.29 17.25
C PHE A 134 -15.13 -10.23 17.89
N TYR A 135 -15.68 -9.09 18.29
CA TYR A 135 -14.91 -7.99 18.86
C TYR A 135 -14.64 -8.12 20.36
N ASN A 136 -15.34 -9.04 21.05
CA ASN A 136 -15.30 -9.18 22.52
C ASN A 136 -14.07 -9.93 23.06
N SER A 137 -13.15 -10.39 22.20
CA SER A 137 -11.99 -11.16 22.61
C SER A 137 -10.69 -10.59 22.05
N ASN A 138 -9.72 -10.28 22.93
CA ASN A 138 -8.38 -9.86 22.53
C ASN A 138 -7.67 -10.87 21.61
N LYS A 139 -8.06 -12.15 21.67
CA LYS A 139 -7.53 -13.19 20.78
C LYS A 139 -7.94 -12.99 19.32
N MET A 140 -9.05 -12.30 19.08
CA MET A 140 -9.57 -12.02 17.74
C MET A 140 -9.05 -10.70 17.14
N SER A 141 -8.30 -9.90 17.90
CA SER A 141 -7.83 -8.58 17.45
C SER A 141 -7.05 -8.63 16.13
N PHE A 142 -6.14 -9.59 15.99
CA PHE A 142 -5.39 -9.77 14.75
C PHE A 142 -6.31 -10.18 13.58
N PHE A 143 -7.22 -11.13 13.81
CA PHE A 143 -8.19 -11.56 12.80
C PHE A 143 -9.10 -10.41 12.37
N ASN A 144 -9.66 -9.66 13.31
CA ASN A 144 -10.52 -8.51 13.04
C ASN A 144 -9.79 -7.45 12.21
N THR A 145 -8.51 -7.19 12.53
CA THR A 145 -7.67 -6.27 11.75
C THR A 145 -7.49 -6.77 10.31
N VAL A 146 -7.21 -8.07 10.11
CA VAL A 146 -7.08 -8.65 8.77
C VAL A 146 -8.40 -8.53 7.99
N VAL A 147 -9.53 -8.86 8.61
CA VAL A 147 -10.86 -8.76 7.96
C VAL A 147 -11.15 -7.33 7.54
N GLY A 148 -10.90 -6.36 8.42
CA GLY A 148 -11.06 -4.94 8.08
C GLY A 148 -10.14 -4.48 6.95
N MET A 149 -8.87 -4.84 7.01
CA MET A 149 -7.92 -4.53 5.94
C MET A 149 -8.32 -5.16 4.61
N VAL A 150 -8.73 -6.43 4.60
CA VAL A 150 -9.22 -7.09 3.38
C VAL A 150 -10.43 -6.35 2.81
N TYR A 151 -11.41 -6.01 3.64
CA TYR A 151 -12.59 -5.27 3.21
C TYR A 151 -12.22 -3.91 2.61
N ASP A 152 -11.31 -3.19 3.24
CA ASP A 152 -10.90 -1.85 2.83
C ASP A 152 -10.09 -1.86 1.53
N TYR A 153 -9.24 -2.88 1.33
CA TYR A 153 -8.31 -2.92 0.18
C TYR A 153 -8.75 -3.84 -0.96
N LEU A 154 -9.81 -4.64 -0.79
CA LEU A 154 -10.33 -5.54 -1.85
C LEU A 154 -10.64 -4.81 -3.17
N PRO A 155 -11.30 -3.64 -3.19
CA PRO A 155 -11.55 -2.91 -4.43
C PRO A 155 -10.28 -2.51 -5.17
N PHE A 156 -9.22 -2.13 -4.43
CA PHE A 156 -7.92 -1.77 -5.00
C PHE A 156 -7.20 -2.96 -5.64
N THR A 157 -7.58 -4.19 -5.29
CA THR A 157 -7.08 -5.41 -5.90
C THR A 157 -7.89 -5.79 -7.15
N ILE A 158 -9.22 -5.66 -7.09
CA ILE A 158 -10.12 -6.04 -8.20
C ILE A 158 -9.86 -5.18 -9.44
N LEU A 159 -9.70 -3.87 -9.28
CA LEU A 159 -9.60 -2.92 -10.38
C LEU A 159 -8.40 -3.17 -11.31
N PRO A 160 -7.14 -3.25 -10.83
CA PRO A 160 -5.99 -3.50 -11.69
C PRO A 160 -6.04 -4.89 -12.32
N LEU A 161 -6.51 -5.92 -11.61
CA LEU A 161 -6.69 -7.25 -12.16
C LEU A 161 -7.71 -7.25 -13.30
N TYR A 162 -8.87 -6.64 -13.09
CA TYR A 162 -9.91 -6.54 -14.12
C TYR A 162 -9.41 -5.81 -15.36
N THR A 163 -8.68 -4.69 -15.20
CA THR A 163 -8.20 -3.89 -16.33
C THR A 163 -7.20 -4.63 -17.22
N VAL A 164 -6.44 -5.55 -16.66
CA VAL A 164 -5.53 -6.41 -17.43
C VAL A 164 -6.29 -7.60 -18.02
N LEU A 165 -7.09 -8.30 -17.21
CA LEU A 165 -7.81 -9.50 -17.63
C LEU A 165 -8.81 -9.25 -18.78
N ILE A 166 -9.44 -8.07 -18.84
CA ILE A 166 -10.37 -7.73 -19.91
C ILE A 166 -9.67 -7.52 -21.27
N LYS A 167 -8.38 -7.17 -21.24
CA LYS A 167 -7.57 -6.95 -22.45
C LYS A 167 -6.94 -8.22 -23.00
N LEU A 168 -6.97 -9.33 -22.27
CA LEU A 168 -6.41 -10.59 -22.74
C LEU A 168 -7.22 -11.11 -23.95
N ASP A 169 -6.52 -11.43 -25.04
CA ASP A 169 -7.12 -11.95 -26.26
C ASP A 169 -7.79 -13.31 -26.01
N LYS A 170 -9.04 -13.43 -26.44
CA LYS A 170 -9.80 -14.69 -26.36
C LYS A 170 -9.18 -15.78 -27.21
N ASN A 171 -8.63 -15.41 -28.37
CA ASN A 171 -8.02 -16.36 -29.30
C ASN A 171 -6.86 -17.14 -28.66
N VAL A 172 -6.09 -16.50 -27.76
CA VAL A 172 -5.00 -17.19 -27.06
C VAL A 172 -5.55 -18.29 -26.13
N LEU A 173 -6.69 -18.02 -25.49
CA LEU A 173 -7.31 -19.00 -24.59
C LEU A 173 -7.91 -20.16 -25.38
N GLU A 174 -8.60 -19.86 -26.50
CA GLU A 174 -9.19 -20.85 -27.40
C GLU A 174 -8.09 -21.73 -28.02
N ALA A 175 -7.01 -21.12 -28.52
CA ALA A 175 -5.84 -21.83 -29.03
C ALA A 175 -5.20 -22.78 -28.00
N SER A 176 -5.14 -22.38 -26.71
CA SER A 176 -4.61 -23.25 -25.67
C SER A 176 -5.49 -24.48 -25.43
N GLN A 177 -6.83 -24.33 -25.58
CA GLN A 177 -7.79 -25.41 -25.42
C GLN A 177 -7.77 -26.33 -26.67
N ASP A 178 -7.61 -25.78 -27.85
CA ASP A 178 -7.46 -26.55 -29.12
C ASP A 178 -6.18 -27.42 -29.06
N LEU A 179 -5.14 -26.98 -28.36
CA LEU A 179 -3.93 -27.75 -28.06
C LEU A 179 -4.11 -28.80 -26.94
N GLY A 180 -5.36 -29.00 -26.46
CA GLY A 180 -5.71 -30.02 -25.48
C GLY A 180 -5.55 -29.59 -24.02
N ALA A 181 -5.33 -28.30 -23.73
CA ALA A 181 -5.28 -27.83 -22.36
C ALA A 181 -6.66 -27.82 -21.70
N THR A 182 -6.75 -28.35 -20.47
CA THR A 182 -7.97 -28.23 -19.68
C THR A 182 -8.17 -26.78 -19.24
N SER A 183 -9.41 -26.40 -18.88
CA SER A 183 -9.71 -25.03 -18.41
C SER A 183 -8.84 -24.62 -17.22
N ALA A 184 -8.50 -25.53 -16.31
CA ALA A 184 -7.59 -25.27 -15.21
C ALA A 184 -6.15 -25.04 -15.71
N GLN A 185 -5.68 -25.82 -16.67
CA GLN A 185 -4.34 -25.63 -17.28
C GLN A 185 -4.27 -24.30 -18.02
N THR A 186 -5.28 -23.95 -18.80
CA THR A 186 -5.39 -22.64 -19.47
C THR A 186 -5.34 -21.51 -18.42
N PHE A 187 -6.08 -21.64 -17.33
CA PHE A 187 -6.09 -20.64 -16.27
C PHE A 187 -4.70 -20.46 -15.65
N PHE A 188 -4.09 -21.51 -15.10
CA PHE A 188 -2.82 -21.39 -14.38
C PHE A 188 -1.60 -21.19 -15.29
N LYS A 189 -1.59 -21.76 -16.51
CA LYS A 189 -0.42 -21.71 -17.40
C LYS A 189 -0.47 -20.57 -18.43
N VAL A 190 -1.65 -20.00 -18.70
CA VAL A 190 -1.83 -18.95 -19.71
C VAL A 190 -2.35 -17.68 -19.07
N VAL A 191 -3.53 -17.72 -18.41
CA VAL A 191 -4.19 -16.52 -17.89
C VAL A 191 -3.39 -15.88 -16.77
N VAL A 192 -2.97 -16.66 -15.77
CA VAL A 192 -2.22 -16.12 -14.60
C VAL A 192 -0.90 -15.48 -15.04
N PRO A 193 -0.02 -16.12 -15.82
CA PRO A 193 1.19 -15.48 -16.32
C PRO A 193 0.91 -14.23 -17.15
N MET A 194 -0.05 -14.28 -18.09
CA MET A 194 -0.38 -13.11 -18.92
C MET A 194 -0.99 -11.96 -18.13
N SER A 195 -1.57 -12.21 -16.96
CA SER A 195 -2.11 -11.19 -16.08
C SER A 195 -1.13 -10.71 -15.00
N ALA A 196 0.11 -11.16 -14.99
CA ALA A 196 1.12 -10.79 -14.02
C ALA A 196 1.30 -9.27 -13.84
N PRO A 197 1.26 -8.41 -14.87
CA PRO A 197 1.30 -6.96 -14.66
C PRO A 197 0.13 -6.44 -13.79
N GLY A 198 -1.05 -7.06 -13.94
CA GLY A 198 -2.21 -6.76 -13.09
C GLY A 198 -2.03 -7.24 -11.65
N ILE A 199 -1.43 -8.42 -11.48
CA ILE A 199 -1.13 -8.99 -10.16
C ILE A 199 -0.11 -8.11 -9.43
N VAL A 200 0.99 -7.72 -10.08
CA VAL A 200 2.02 -6.84 -9.49
C VAL A 200 1.43 -5.49 -9.11
N SER A 201 0.60 -4.90 -9.97
CA SER A 201 -0.09 -3.64 -9.66
C SER A 201 -1.01 -3.80 -8.46
N ALA A 202 -1.78 -4.88 -8.37
CA ALA A 202 -2.67 -5.18 -7.26
C ALA A 202 -1.88 -5.38 -5.95
N VAL A 203 -0.80 -6.15 -5.99
CA VAL A 203 0.11 -6.35 -4.85
C VAL A 203 0.63 -5.02 -4.34
N THR A 204 1.16 -4.18 -5.22
CA THR A 204 1.72 -2.87 -4.84
C THR A 204 0.66 -1.96 -4.22
N MET A 205 -0.55 -1.93 -4.80
CA MET A 205 -1.66 -1.09 -4.31
C MET A 205 -2.21 -1.52 -2.95
N VAL A 206 -1.98 -2.76 -2.53
CA VAL A 206 -2.44 -3.27 -1.23
C VAL A 206 -1.30 -3.34 -0.22
N LEU A 207 -0.17 -3.94 -0.59
CA LEU A 207 0.94 -4.22 0.33
C LEU A 207 1.48 -2.95 1.00
N LEU A 208 1.73 -1.89 0.20
CA LEU A 208 2.35 -0.68 0.71
C LEU A 208 1.43 0.09 1.70
N PRO A 209 0.16 0.40 1.35
CA PRO A 209 -0.71 1.11 2.29
C PRO A 209 -1.05 0.30 3.54
N THR A 210 -1.18 -1.03 3.43
CA THR A 210 -1.51 -1.87 4.60
C THR A 210 -0.42 -1.87 5.66
N THR A 211 0.87 -1.72 5.29
CA THR A 211 1.96 -1.61 6.28
C THR A 211 1.83 -0.39 7.19
N THR A 212 1.14 0.66 6.72
CA THR A 212 0.99 1.95 7.42
C THR A 212 -0.43 2.23 7.92
N SER A 213 -1.38 1.32 7.68
CA SER A 213 -2.81 1.54 7.93
C SER A 213 -3.15 1.47 9.42
N TYR A 214 -2.63 2.45 10.20
CA TYR A 214 -2.81 2.47 11.66
C TYR A 214 -4.28 2.62 12.08
N VAL A 215 -5.11 3.33 11.33
CA VAL A 215 -6.53 3.52 11.64
C VAL A 215 -7.26 2.19 11.75
N VAL A 216 -7.00 1.24 10.83
CA VAL A 216 -7.61 -0.08 10.85
C VAL A 216 -7.08 -0.90 12.04
N SER A 217 -5.75 -0.90 12.25
CA SER A 217 -5.15 -1.67 13.33
C SER A 217 -5.54 -1.14 14.72
N ASP A 218 -5.67 0.17 14.88
CA ASP A 218 -6.10 0.80 16.13
C ASP A 218 -7.58 0.53 16.40
N THR A 219 -8.43 0.74 15.38
CA THR A 219 -9.89 0.60 15.51
C THR A 219 -10.33 -0.86 15.70
N LEU A 220 -9.80 -1.80 14.90
CA LEU A 220 -10.21 -3.20 14.87
C LEU A 220 -9.30 -4.11 15.70
N GLY A 221 -8.06 -3.69 15.90
CA GLY A 221 -7.09 -4.41 16.74
C GLY A 221 -7.29 -4.18 18.23
N ASN A 222 -8.20 -3.30 18.66
CA ASN A 222 -8.50 -3.01 20.06
C ASN A 222 -7.23 -2.73 20.89
N GLY A 223 -6.27 -1.98 20.35
CA GLY A 223 -5.01 -1.67 21.01
C GLY A 223 -4.00 -2.83 21.11
N ASN A 224 -4.36 -4.06 20.69
CA ASN A 224 -3.49 -5.24 20.81
C ASN A 224 -2.62 -5.48 19.57
N VAL A 225 -2.88 -4.77 18.47
CA VAL A 225 -2.18 -4.92 17.19
C VAL A 225 -1.46 -3.62 16.89
N THR A 226 -0.20 -3.53 17.33
CA THR A 226 0.64 -2.36 17.06
C THR A 226 1.42 -2.58 15.77
N ILE A 227 1.21 -1.70 14.80
CA ILE A 227 1.96 -1.64 13.54
C ILE A 227 2.88 -0.43 13.52
N ILE A 228 3.84 -0.42 12.58
CA ILE A 228 4.81 0.68 12.47
C ILE A 228 4.14 2.04 12.22
N GLY A 229 3.04 2.08 11.46
CA GLY A 229 2.26 3.30 11.24
C GLY A 229 1.67 3.86 12.54
N LYS A 230 1.24 3.00 13.49
CA LYS A 230 0.76 3.41 14.81
C LYS A 230 1.89 3.97 15.67
N LEU A 231 3.07 3.36 15.63
CA LEU A 231 4.24 3.90 16.34
C LEU A 231 4.60 5.31 15.86
N ILE A 232 4.56 5.55 14.55
CA ILE A 232 4.82 6.89 13.99
C ILE A 232 3.76 7.88 14.49
N GLU A 233 2.50 7.51 14.41
CA GLU A 233 1.39 8.34 14.87
C GLU A 233 1.51 8.68 16.36
N ASP A 234 1.79 7.70 17.21
CA ASP A 234 1.97 7.89 18.64
C ASP A 234 3.13 8.84 18.97
N GLN A 235 4.27 8.76 18.25
CA GLN A 235 5.40 9.67 18.46
C GLN A 235 5.04 11.12 18.11
N PHE A 236 4.36 11.34 16.97
CA PHE A 236 4.02 12.70 16.55
C PHE A 236 2.83 13.30 17.31
N SER A 237 1.79 12.51 17.59
CA SER A 237 0.52 13.00 18.09
C SER A 237 0.39 12.90 19.61
N THR A 238 0.97 11.86 20.23
CA THR A 238 0.81 11.58 21.66
C THR A 238 2.03 11.96 22.48
N MET A 239 3.21 11.55 22.02
CA MET A 239 4.47 11.79 22.74
C MET A 239 5.14 13.11 22.36
N PHE A 240 4.75 13.70 21.23
CA PHE A 240 5.33 14.94 20.67
C PHE A 240 6.86 14.85 20.48
N ASP A 241 7.37 13.62 20.27
CA ASP A 241 8.77 13.37 19.98
C ASP A 241 9.01 13.32 18.46
N TRP A 242 9.27 14.49 17.89
CA TRP A 242 9.49 14.67 16.47
C TRP A 242 10.75 13.95 15.97
N HIS A 243 11.77 13.81 16.82
CA HIS A 243 13.03 13.15 16.47
C HIS A 243 12.85 11.64 16.37
N ALA A 244 12.25 11.01 17.35
CA ALA A 244 11.94 9.59 17.34
C ALA A 244 10.92 9.25 16.23
N GLY A 245 9.85 10.04 16.08
CA GLY A 245 8.85 9.86 15.03
C GLY A 245 9.46 9.92 13.64
N SER A 246 10.35 10.89 13.39
CA SER A 246 11.04 11.05 12.11
C SER A 246 12.01 9.89 11.83
N ALA A 247 12.71 9.39 12.84
CA ALA A 247 13.59 8.22 12.68
C ALA A 247 12.80 6.96 12.30
N ILE A 248 11.64 6.71 12.93
CA ILE A 248 10.76 5.59 12.60
C ILE A 248 10.19 5.76 11.18
N ALA A 249 9.75 6.96 10.81
CA ALA A 249 9.25 7.26 9.48
C ALA A 249 10.32 7.01 8.40
N MET A 250 11.57 7.36 8.67
CA MET A 250 12.69 7.12 7.76
C MET A 250 13.02 5.64 7.61
N ILE A 251 12.99 4.87 8.70
CA ILE A 251 13.13 3.40 8.65
C ILE A 251 12.01 2.79 7.79
N LEU A 252 10.77 3.21 8.01
CA LEU A 252 9.64 2.75 7.20
C LEU A 252 9.81 3.11 5.72
N LEU A 253 10.27 4.32 5.42
CA LEU A 253 10.52 4.76 4.04
C LEU A 253 11.55 3.86 3.35
N VAL A 254 12.64 3.51 4.02
CA VAL A 254 13.64 2.56 3.50
C VAL A 254 13.02 1.18 3.25
N LEU A 255 12.20 0.68 4.18
CA LEU A 255 11.51 -0.60 4.02
C LEU A 255 10.52 -0.59 2.84
N ILE A 256 9.80 0.53 2.65
CA ILE A 256 8.91 0.72 1.49
C ILE A 256 9.72 0.71 0.18
N PHE A 257 10.85 1.41 0.12
CA PHE A 257 11.71 1.39 -1.07
C PHE A 257 12.24 -0.02 -1.39
N ILE A 258 12.67 -0.77 -0.38
CA ILE A 258 13.10 -2.17 -0.57
C ILE A 258 11.93 -3.00 -1.12
N THR A 259 10.74 -2.86 -0.54
CA THR A 259 9.54 -3.58 -1.00
C THR A 259 9.17 -3.22 -2.44
N MET A 260 9.20 -1.93 -2.79
CA MET A 260 8.97 -1.47 -4.17
C MET A 260 10.01 -2.02 -5.15
N PHE A 261 11.29 -2.01 -4.75
CA PHE A 261 12.35 -2.55 -5.59
C PHE A 261 12.16 -4.05 -5.85
N VAL A 262 11.79 -4.80 -4.82
CA VAL A 262 11.50 -6.23 -4.94
C VAL A 262 10.27 -6.47 -5.84
N THR A 263 9.17 -5.77 -5.62
CA THR A 263 7.95 -5.93 -6.44
C THR A 263 8.17 -5.53 -7.90
N ASN A 264 8.90 -4.46 -8.18
CA ASN A 264 9.19 -4.02 -9.54
C ASN A 264 10.10 -5.02 -10.29
N LYS A 265 11.05 -5.64 -9.60
CA LYS A 265 11.90 -6.67 -10.23
C LYS A 265 11.10 -7.87 -10.75
N PHE A 266 9.98 -8.19 -10.11
CA PHE A 266 9.06 -9.22 -10.60
C PHE A 266 8.23 -8.72 -11.80
N SER A 267 8.01 -7.40 -11.95
CA SER A 267 7.31 -6.80 -13.09
C SER A 267 8.20 -6.72 -14.34
N ASP A 268 9.45 -6.25 -14.19
CA ASP A 268 10.38 -6.01 -15.32
C ASP A 268 10.84 -7.32 -16.00
N GLY A 269 10.86 -8.43 -15.28
CA GLY A 269 11.20 -9.75 -15.82
C GLY A 269 10.25 -10.23 -16.92
N GLU A 270 9.04 -9.67 -17.02
CA GLU A 270 8.02 -10.06 -17.99
C GLU A 270 7.86 -9.07 -19.16
N GLU A 271 8.14 -7.78 -18.99
CA GLU A 271 8.15 -6.82 -20.11
C GLU A 271 9.24 -7.14 -21.15
N VAL A 272 10.36 -7.71 -20.74
CA VAL A 272 11.44 -8.12 -21.65
C VAL A 272 11.03 -9.29 -22.52
N ASN A 273 10.18 -10.21 -22.03
CA ASN A 273 9.70 -11.35 -22.81
C ASN A 273 8.59 -10.97 -23.83
N THR A 274 7.82 -9.91 -23.57
CA THR A 274 6.78 -9.45 -24.51
C THR A 274 7.32 -8.54 -25.62
N ARG A 275 8.46 -7.88 -25.41
CA ARG A 275 9.12 -7.05 -26.45
C ARG A 275 10.00 -7.87 -27.42
N GLY A 276 10.36 -9.09 -27.09
CA GLY A 276 11.18 -9.96 -27.93
C GLY A 276 10.44 -10.60 -29.12
N GLY A 277 9.11 -10.50 -29.21
CA GLY A 277 8.28 -11.10 -30.27
C GLY A 277 7.82 -10.17 -31.40
N GLY A 278 8.24 -8.93 -31.40
CA GLY A 278 7.75 -7.89 -32.32
C GLY A 278 8.78 -7.31 -33.26
N LEU A 279 9.58 -8.13 -33.90
CA LEU A 279 10.36 -7.74 -35.10
C LEU A 279 9.93 -8.64 -36.27
N TRP A 280 8.86 -8.26 -36.92
CA TRP A 280 8.60 -8.43 -38.38
C TRP A 280 7.35 -7.63 -38.72
#